data_3c1c3885b64a53c88437f9eafa5041f4
#
_entry.id   3c1c3885b64a53c88437f9eafa5041f4
#
_cell.length_a   1.000
_cell.length_b   1.000
_cell.length_c   1.000
_cell.angle_alpha   90.00
_cell.angle_beta   90.00
_cell.angle_gamma   90.00
#
_symmetry.space_group_name_H-M   'P 1'
#
loop_
_entity.id
_entity.type
_entity.pdbx_description
1 polymer ?
#
loop_
_entity_poly.entity_id
_entity_poly.type
_entity_poly.pdbx_seq_one_letter_code
_entity_poly.pdbx_strand_id
1 'polypeptide(L)'
;YPRALEGQSWGMVFYKNSTRTRISFEVGLRELGAHPVRLDASGTQLSRGETLEDTARVFGRYLHGLVVRAFGHDTVEGFARHAGIPVVNALTDFVHPCQIYSDVFTLAEQFGEDGSDLDAVRGKRVAFLGDCASNMANSWILAGALFGIDVILAGPAAYAPGDRIRAELDDLSPGSSPRFAEDPRSAVE
;
A
#
# COMPACT_ATOMS: atom_id res chain seq x y z
N TYR A 1 19.41 1.46 13.57
CA TYR A 1 18.17 0.69 13.43
C TYR A 1 18.37 -0.75 13.89
N PRO A 2 17.33 -1.42 14.48
CA PRO A 2 17.43 -2.83 14.80
C PRO A 2 17.59 -3.64 13.51
N ARG A 3 18.49 -4.63 13.50
CA ARG A 3 18.72 -5.51 12.33
C ARG A 3 17.66 -6.63 12.29
N ALA A 4 16.40 -6.25 12.26
CA ALA A 4 15.27 -7.16 12.36
C ALA A 4 15.15 -8.17 11.20
N LEU A 5 15.79 -7.89 10.06
CA LEU A 5 15.78 -8.74 8.86
C LEU A 5 17.18 -9.32 8.55
N GLU A 6 18.04 -9.45 9.56
CA GLU A 6 19.41 -9.93 9.35
C GLU A 6 19.46 -11.30 8.68
N GLY A 7 20.28 -11.42 7.63
CA GLY A 7 20.46 -12.65 6.87
C GLY A 7 19.32 -13.00 5.91
N GLN A 8 18.23 -12.23 5.88
CA GLN A 8 17.12 -12.47 4.96
C GLN A 8 17.41 -11.91 3.55
N SER A 9 16.89 -12.58 2.54
CA SER A 9 16.87 -12.09 1.15
C SER A 9 15.44 -11.67 0.78
N TRP A 10 15.27 -10.42 0.30
CA TRP A 10 13.98 -9.87 -0.07
C TRP A 10 13.95 -9.52 -1.56
N GLY A 11 12.99 -10.09 -2.28
CA GLY A 11 12.77 -9.80 -3.71
C GLY A 11 12.05 -8.47 -3.91
N MET A 12 12.52 -7.67 -4.84
CA MET A 12 11.90 -6.41 -5.24
C MET A 12 11.42 -6.51 -6.69
N VAL A 13 10.12 -6.77 -6.90
CA VAL A 13 9.50 -6.96 -8.21
C VAL A 13 8.78 -5.69 -8.63
N PHE A 14 9.26 -5.02 -9.68
CA PHE A 14 8.71 -3.76 -10.15
C PHE A 14 8.28 -3.85 -11.60
N TYR A 15 6.96 -3.84 -11.84
CA TYR A 15 6.36 -3.77 -13.18
C TYR A 15 6.22 -2.33 -13.69
N LYS A 16 6.28 -1.34 -12.77
CA LYS A 16 6.25 0.09 -13.08
C LYS A 16 7.55 0.75 -12.66
N ASN A 17 8.01 1.72 -13.45
CA ASN A 17 9.13 2.55 -13.06
C ASN A 17 8.85 3.28 -11.75
N SER A 18 9.82 3.26 -10.86
CA SER A 18 9.74 3.95 -9.57
C SER A 18 11.14 4.28 -9.08
N THR A 19 11.39 5.54 -8.79
CA THR A 19 12.66 5.98 -8.21
C THR A 19 12.59 5.97 -6.69
N ARG A 20 11.66 6.73 -6.13
CA ARG A 20 11.55 6.90 -4.66
C ARG A 20 11.25 5.59 -3.93
N THR A 21 10.22 4.87 -4.36
CA THR A 21 9.83 3.60 -3.72
C THR A 21 10.93 2.54 -3.83
N ARG A 22 11.61 2.46 -5.00
CA ARG A 22 12.70 1.50 -5.20
C ARG A 22 13.87 1.81 -4.26
N ILE A 23 14.30 3.06 -4.18
CA ILE A 23 15.42 3.47 -3.34
C ILE A 23 15.07 3.28 -1.86
N SER A 24 13.88 3.70 -1.42
CA SER A 24 13.48 3.57 -0.01
C SER A 24 13.45 2.13 0.47
N PHE A 25 12.89 1.21 -0.33
CA PHE A 25 12.91 -0.22 0.03
C PHE A 25 14.32 -0.81 -0.02
N GLU A 26 15.12 -0.47 -1.03
CA GLU A 26 16.48 -1.01 -1.13
C GLU A 26 17.38 -0.57 0.04
N VAL A 27 17.31 0.71 0.39
CA VAL A 27 18.07 1.25 1.53
C VAL A 27 17.52 0.71 2.84
N GLY A 28 16.20 0.78 3.07
CA GLY A 28 15.57 0.32 4.32
C GLY A 28 15.80 -1.17 4.58
N LEU A 29 15.68 -2.02 3.56
CA LEU A 29 15.99 -3.46 3.70
C LEU A 29 17.45 -3.68 4.13
N ARG A 30 18.40 -2.95 3.55
CA ARG A 30 19.83 -3.05 3.92
C ARG A 30 20.09 -2.56 5.34
N GLU A 31 19.48 -1.46 5.75
CA GLU A 31 19.60 -0.91 7.11
C GLU A 31 19.02 -1.88 8.15
N LEU A 32 17.94 -2.60 7.82
CA LEU A 32 17.36 -3.66 8.64
C LEU A 32 18.16 -4.98 8.60
N GLY A 33 19.24 -5.07 7.81
CA GLY A 33 20.12 -6.23 7.72
C GLY A 33 19.77 -7.24 6.62
N ALA A 34 18.77 -6.95 5.77
CA ALA A 34 18.41 -7.82 4.66
C ALA A 34 19.26 -7.59 3.41
N HIS A 35 19.20 -8.57 2.50
CA HIS A 35 19.79 -8.50 1.15
C HIS A 35 18.68 -8.26 0.13
N PRO A 36 18.52 -7.03 -0.42
CA PRO A 36 17.55 -6.78 -1.47
C PRO A 36 18.00 -7.42 -2.80
N VAL A 37 17.10 -8.19 -3.40
CA VAL A 37 17.28 -8.82 -4.71
C VAL A 37 16.38 -8.11 -5.72
N ARG A 38 16.97 -7.41 -6.67
CA ARG A 38 16.21 -6.72 -7.72
C ARG A 38 15.74 -7.71 -8.77
N LEU A 39 14.46 -7.70 -9.07
CA LEU A 39 13.81 -8.56 -10.03
C LEU A 39 13.04 -7.67 -11.02
N ASP A 40 13.67 -7.30 -12.10
CA ASP A 40 13.00 -6.55 -13.18
C ASP A 40 12.02 -7.49 -13.90
N ALA A 41 10.74 -7.14 -13.91
CA ALA A 41 9.69 -7.98 -14.47
C ALA A 41 9.95 -8.33 -15.96
N SER A 42 10.55 -7.40 -16.73
CA SER A 42 10.94 -7.62 -18.11
C SER A 42 12.12 -8.59 -18.30
N GLY A 43 12.92 -8.79 -17.25
CA GLY A 43 14.08 -9.70 -17.23
C GLY A 43 13.78 -11.09 -16.65
N THR A 44 12.56 -11.31 -16.14
CA THR A 44 12.14 -12.59 -15.57
C THR A 44 11.43 -13.48 -16.61
N GLN A 45 11.27 -14.76 -16.30
CA GLN A 45 10.54 -15.71 -17.15
C GLN A 45 9.03 -15.40 -17.25
N LEU A 46 8.48 -14.56 -16.33
CA LEU A 46 7.12 -14.01 -16.44
C LEU A 46 6.87 -13.35 -17.79
N SER A 47 7.85 -12.63 -18.33
CA SER A 47 7.76 -12.01 -19.66
C SER A 47 7.79 -13.02 -20.80
N ARG A 48 8.11 -14.29 -20.54
CA ARG A 48 8.26 -15.38 -21.51
C ARG A 48 7.18 -16.47 -21.39
N GLY A 49 6.11 -16.21 -20.62
CA GLY A 49 4.96 -17.09 -20.52
C GLY A 49 4.96 -18.04 -19.30
N GLU A 50 5.90 -17.88 -18.34
CA GLU A 50 5.78 -18.53 -17.04
C GLU A 50 4.56 -17.96 -16.29
N THR A 51 3.83 -18.82 -15.60
CA THR A 51 2.67 -18.39 -14.83
C THR A 51 3.09 -17.59 -13.58
N LEU A 52 2.26 -16.67 -13.13
CA LEU A 52 2.47 -15.94 -11.89
C LEU A 52 2.59 -16.92 -10.71
N GLU A 53 1.78 -17.97 -10.71
CA GLU A 53 1.73 -19.00 -9.68
C GLU A 53 3.06 -19.74 -9.55
N ASP A 54 3.63 -20.19 -10.67
CA ASP A 54 4.89 -20.92 -10.68
C ASP A 54 6.05 -20.01 -10.27
N THR A 55 6.10 -18.78 -10.80
CA THR A 55 7.08 -17.77 -10.38
C THR A 55 6.98 -17.47 -8.88
N ALA A 56 5.76 -17.31 -8.35
CA ALA A 56 5.56 -17.07 -6.92
C ALA A 56 6.08 -18.22 -6.06
N ARG A 57 5.79 -19.46 -6.44
CA ARG A 57 6.29 -20.66 -5.75
C ARG A 57 7.82 -20.75 -5.79
N VAL A 58 8.44 -20.42 -6.91
CA VAL A 58 9.90 -20.37 -7.04
C VAL A 58 10.48 -19.30 -6.11
N PHE A 59 9.92 -18.08 -6.11
CA PHE A 59 10.36 -17.01 -5.23
C PHE A 59 10.27 -17.40 -3.75
N GLY A 60 9.20 -18.10 -3.34
CA GLY A 60 9.03 -18.59 -1.99
C GLY A 60 10.07 -19.63 -1.55
N ARG A 61 10.86 -20.20 -2.47
CA ARG A 61 11.95 -21.14 -2.14
C ARG A 61 13.30 -20.43 -1.98
N TYR A 62 13.46 -19.25 -2.51
CA TYR A 62 14.73 -18.51 -2.47
C TYR A 62 14.69 -17.29 -1.54
N LEU A 63 13.52 -16.71 -1.35
CA LEU A 63 13.35 -15.42 -0.69
C LEU A 63 12.59 -15.56 0.64
N HIS A 64 12.76 -14.58 1.50
CA HIS A 64 12.09 -14.48 2.80
C HIS A 64 10.93 -13.50 2.77
N GLY A 65 10.83 -12.68 1.71
CA GLY A 65 9.74 -11.76 1.48
C GLY A 65 9.83 -11.10 0.12
N LEU A 66 8.73 -10.51 -0.32
CA LEU A 66 8.60 -9.80 -1.59
C LEU A 66 8.10 -8.37 -1.39
N VAL A 67 8.64 -7.44 -2.15
CA VAL A 67 8.11 -6.09 -2.35
C VAL A 67 7.64 -6.01 -3.80
N VAL A 68 6.34 -5.87 -4.02
CA VAL A 68 5.75 -5.93 -5.35
C VAL A 68 5.08 -4.60 -5.69
N ARG A 69 5.49 -3.98 -6.80
CA ARG A 69 4.83 -2.83 -7.41
C ARG A 69 4.30 -3.20 -8.77
N ALA A 70 2.99 -3.26 -8.93
CA ALA A 70 2.33 -3.74 -10.13
C ALA A 70 1.33 -2.72 -10.71
N PHE A 71 0.78 -3.02 -11.89
CA PHE A 71 -0.38 -2.32 -12.40
C PHE A 71 -1.64 -2.87 -11.72
N GLY A 72 -2.02 -4.12 -12.02
CA GLY A 72 -3.19 -4.76 -11.45
C GLY A 72 -2.97 -5.22 -10.01
N HIS A 73 -3.97 -5.03 -9.17
CA HIS A 73 -3.94 -5.47 -7.78
C HIS A 73 -3.87 -7.01 -7.69
N ASP A 74 -4.56 -7.71 -8.58
CA ASP A 74 -4.59 -9.18 -8.67
C ASP A 74 -3.19 -9.80 -8.81
N THR A 75 -2.23 -9.06 -9.38
CA THR A 75 -0.83 -9.50 -9.44
C THR A 75 -0.21 -9.60 -8.04
N VAL A 76 -0.45 -8.62 -7.18
CA VAL A 76 0.06 -8.64 -5.80
C VAL A 76 -0.63 -9.71 -4.98
N GLU A 77 -1.95 -9.84 -5.12
CA GLU A 77 -2.75 -10.90 -4.47
C GLU A 77 -2.29 -12.30 -4.93
N GLY A 78 -2.00 -12.45 -6.23
CA GLY A 78 -1.46 -13.69 -6.78
C GLY A 78 -0.13 -14.09 -6.14
N PHE A 79 0.81 -13.15 -6.01
CA PHE A 79 2.06 -13.42 -5.27
C PHE A 79 1.79 -13.77 -3.81
N ALA A 80 0.92 -13.01 -3.13
CA ALA A 80 0.59 -13.27 -1.73
C ALA A 80 -0.03 -14.66 -1.51
N ARG A 81 -0.88 -15.09 -2.45
CA ARG A 81 -1.56 -16.39 -2.39
C ARG A 81 -0.62 -17.58 -2.61
N HIS A 82 0.37 -17.44 -3.50
CA HIS A 82 1.15 -18.58 -3.99
C HIS A 82 2.61 -18.62 -3.53
N ALA A 83 3.18 -17.52 -3.05
CA ALA A 83 4.59 -17.47 -2.67
C ALA A 83 4.89 -18.15 -1.32
N GLY A 84 3.92 -18.20 -0.40
CA GLY A 84 4.12 -18.75 0.94
C GLY A 84 5.09 -17.96 1.84
N ILE A 85 5.39 -16.72 1.45
CA ILE A 85 6.23 -15.74 2.16
C ILE A 85 5.51 -14.39 2.21
N PRO A 86 5.87 -13.48 3.14
CA PRO A 86 5.29 -12.14 3.19
C PRO A 86 5.43 -11.37 1.87
N VAL A 87 4.35 -10.72 1.45
CA VAL A 87 4.32 -9.88 0.25
C VAL A 87 3.86 -8.47 0.62
N VAL A 88 4.72 -7.49 0.37
CA VAL A 88 4.44 -6.07 0.60
C VAL A 88 3.95 -5.45 -0.70
N ASN A 89 2.75 -4.88 -0.68
CA ASN A 89 2.22 -4.09 -1.79
C ASN A 89 2.88 -2.69 -1.81
N ALA A 90 3.78 -2.47 -2.76
CA ALA A 90 4.47 -1.19 -2.94
C ALA A 90 3.73 -0.19 -3.84
N LEU A 91 2.62 -0.53 -4.40
CA LEU A 91 1.59 0.19 -5.15
C LEU A 91 0.92 -0.71 -6.19
N THR A 92 -0.37 -0.53 -6.33
CA THR A 92 -1.16 -1.02 -7.48
C THR A 92 -2.06 0.12 -8.01
N ASP A 93 -2.87 -0.19 -9.01
CA ASP A 93 -3.94 0.70 -9.48
C ASP A 93 -5.06 0.87 -8.44
N PHE A 94 -5.19 -0.06 -7.50
CA PHE A 94 -6.25 -0.07 -6.49
C PHE A 94 -5.86 0.65 -5.19
N VAL A 95 -4.66 0.39 -4.63
CA VAL A 95 -4.18 1.00 -3.37
C VAL A 95 -2.68 1.24 -3.37
N HIS A 96 -2.22 2.14 -2.50
CA HIS A 96 -0.82 2.44 -2.22
C HIS A 96 -0.54 2.44 -0.70
N PRO A 97 -0.54 1.27 -0.04
CA PRO A 97 -0.43 1.19 1.42
C PRO A 97 0.86 1.81 1.97
N CYS A 98 1.99 1.66 1.28
CA CYS A 98 3.26 2.25 1.72
C CYS A 98 3.22 3.78 1.82
N GLN A 99 2.48 4.45 0.92
CA GLN A 99 2.29 5.90 1.01
C GLN A 99 1.45 6.26 2.23
N ILE A 100 0.36 5.54 2.45
CA ILE A 100 -0.52 5.79 3.60
C ILE A 100 0.20 5.62 4.93
N TYR A 101 1.00 4.57 5.09
CA TYR A 101 1.79 4.40 6.31
C TYR A 101 2.76 5.58 6.52
N SER A 102 3.38 6.10 5.44
CA SER A 102 4.24 7.28 5.51
C SER A 102 3.46 8.54 5.88
N ASP A 103 2.26 8.73 5.31
CA ASP A 103 1.41 9.88 5.59
C ASP A 103 0.89 9.84 7.03
N VAL A 104 0.42 8.69 7.50
CA VAL A 104 -0.03 8.48 8.89
C VAL A 104 1.12 8.69 9.87
N PHE A 105 2.32 8.19 9.56
CA PHE A 105 3.50 8.43 10.37
C PHE A 105 3.83 9.93 10.47
N THR A 106 3.78 10.64 9.34
CA THR A 106 3.99 12.11 9.32
C THR A 106 2.94 12.84 10.15
N LEU A 107 1.67 12.42 10.08
CA LEU A 107 0.62 12.99 10.95
C LEU A 107 0.88 12.68 12.43
N ALA A 108 1.34 11.48 12.76
CA ALA A 108 1.70 11.10 14.12
C ALA A 108 2.86 11.95 14.66
N GLU A 109 3.88 12.23 13.83
CA GLU A 109 4.96 13.18 14.19
C GLU A 109 4.47 14.60 14.45
N GLN A 110 3.39 15.04 13.78
CA GLN A 110 2.84 16.38 13.94
C GLN A 110 1.88 16.49 15.12
N PHE A 111 1.15 15.44 15.46
CA PHE A 111 0.11 15.45 16.50
C PHE A 111 0.52 14.70 17.77
N GLY A 112 1.52 13.84 17.71
CA GLY A 112 2.10 13.11 18.84
C GLY A 112 3.38 13.79 19.38
N GLU A 113 4.01 13.14 20.35
CA GLU A 113 5.25 13.65 20.95
C GLU A 113 6.50 13.34 20.11
N ASP A 114 6.55 12.14 19.48
CA ASP A 114 7.75 11.64 18.79
C ASP A 114 7.46 10.82 17.51
N GLY A 115 6.20 10.79 17.03
CA GLY A 115 5.78 10.02 15.87
C GLY A 115 5.69 8.51 16.07
N SER A 116 6.12 7.98 17.22
CA SER A 116 6.01 6.54 17.51
C SER A 116 4.59 6.13 17.91
N ASP A 117 3.78 7.06 18.39
CA ASP A 117 2.39 6.87 18.79
C ASP A 117 1.44 7.11 17.62
N LEU A 118 1.11 6.03 16.90
CA LEU A 118 0.14 6.10 15.81
C LEU A 118 -1.31 6.37 16.29
N ASP A 119 -1.62 6.20 17.57
CA ASP A 119 -2.94 6.57 18.13
C ASP A 119 -3.13 8.10 18.21
N ALA A 120 -2.06 8.88 18.09
CA ALA A 120 -2.13 10.34 18.01
C ALA A 120 -2.95 10.87 16.82
N VAL A 121 -3.15 10.05 15.78
CA VAL A 121 -3.99 10.39 14.61
C VAL A 121 -5.46 10.02 14.80
N ARG A 122 -5.80 9.24 15.82
CA ARG A 122 -7.17 8.78 16.05
C ARG A 122 -8.12 9.96 16.26
N GLY A 123 -9.25 9.95 15.57
CA GLY A 123 -10.25 11.03 15.61
C GLY A 123 -9.82 12.32 14.89
N LYS A 124 -8.63 12.37 14.30
CA LYS A 124 -8.25 13.50 13.43
C LYS A 124 -9.05 13.43 12.14
N ARG A 125 -9.31 14.58 11.53
CA ARG A 125 -10.02 14.68 10.26
C ARG A 125 -9.05 14.94 9.11
N VAL A 126 -9.22 14.18 8.02
CA VAL A 126 -8.49 14.36 6.76
C VAL A 126 -9.48 14.56 5.64
N ALA A 127 -9.36 15.66 4.91
CA ALA A 127 -10.09 15.90 3.68
C ALA A 127 -9.22 15.54 2.48
N PHE A 128 -9.70 14.60 1.64
CA PHE A 128 -9.08 14.25 0.36
C PHE A 128 -9.88 14.88 -0.77
N LEU A 129 -9.25 15.76 -1.54
CA LEU A 129 -9.92 16.53 -2.60
C LEU A 129 -9.41 16.11 -3.99
N GLY A 130 -10.32 15.78 -4.90
CA GLY A 130 -9.99 15.49 -6.30
C GLY A 130 -10.59 14.20 -6.83
N ASP A 131 -9.75 13.32 -7.42
CA ASP A 131 -10.15 12.00 -7.93
C ASP A 131 -10.32 11.00 -6.78
N CYS A 132 -11.56 10.88 -6.29
CA CYS A 132 -11.93 10.01 -5.18
C CYS A 132 -12.09 8.53 -5.58
N ALA A 133 -11.90 8.19 -6.86
CA ALA A 133 -11.81 6.81 -7.36
C ALA A 133 -10.35 6.34 -7.52
N SER A 134 -9.37 7.20 -7.25
CA SER A 134 -7.95 6.88 -7.37
C SER A 134 -7.46 5.91 -6.30
N ASN A 135 -6.31 5.27 -6.55
CA ASN A 135 -5.67 4.39 -5.58
C ASN A 135 -5.29 5.11 -4.27
N MET A 136 -5.01 6.41 -4.32
CA MET A 136 -4.72 7.19 -3.12
C MET A 136 -5.97 7.45 -2.29
N ALA A 137 -7.09 7.79 -2.93
CA ALA A 137 -8.38 7.92 -2.26
C ALA A 137 -8.80 6.60 -1.59
N ASN A 138 -8.70 5.48 -2.32
CA ASN A 138 -8.97 4.15 -1.79
C ASN A 138 -8.09 3.85 -0.56
N SER A 139 -6.82 4.20 -0.64
CA SER A 139 -5.87 3.98 0.47
C SER A 139 -6.22 4.81 1.70
N TRP A 140 -6.66 6.05 1.54
CA TRP A 140 -7.14 6.89 2.65
C TRP A 140 -8.43 6.36 3.26
N ILE A 141 -9.36 5.81 2.46
CA ILE A 141 -10.58 5.16 2.97
C ILE A 141 -10.22 4.03 3.94
N LEU A 142 -9.32 3.14 3.52
CA LEU A 142 -8.86 2.03 4.37
C LEU A 142 -8.07 2.50 5.58
N ALA A 143 -7.23 3.53 5.42
CA ALA A 143 -6.50 4.13 6.54
C ALA A 143 -7.45 4.73 7.59
N GLY A 144 -8.54 5.34 7.17
CA GLY A 144 -9.58 5.84 8.07
C GLY A 144 -10.10 4.76 9.00
N ALA A 145 -10.42 3.58 8.46
CA ALA A 145 -10.88 2.44 9.24
C ALA A 145 -9.77 1.85 10.13
N LEU A 146 -8.55 1.69 9.59
CA LEU A 146 -7.44 1.07 10.31
C LEU A 146 -6.91 1.93 11.47
N PHE A 147 -6.78 3.24 11.26
CA PHE A 147 -6.15 4.15 12.23
C PHE A 147 -7.18 5.02 12.99
N GLY A 148 -8.47 4.87 12.71
CA GLY A 148 -9.52 5.68 13.33
C GLY A 148 -9.47 7.15 12.93
N ILE A 149 -9.06 7.45 11.69
CA ILE A 149 -9.04 8.78 11.09
C ILE A 149 -10.41 9.05 10.44
N ASP A 150 -10.99 10.24 10.70
CA ASP A 150 -12.21 10.69 10.03
C ASP A 150 -11.88 11.20 8.63
N VAL A 151 -11.98 10.32 7.61
CA VAL A 151 -11.64 10.65 6.22
C VAL A 151 -12.89 11.08 5.48
N ILE A 152 -12.83 12.29 4.91
CA ILE A 152 -13.88 12.85 4.05
C ILE A 152 -13.28 13.07 2.65
N LEU A 153 -13.92 12.46 1.66
CA LEU A 153 -13.54 12.61 0.26
C LEU A 153 -14.43 13.66 -0.41
N ALA A 154 -13.85 14.52 -1.23
CA ALA A 154 -14.65 15.45 -2.02
C ALA A 154 -14.13 15.59 -3.44
N GLY A 155 -15.07 15.53 -4.40
CA GLY A 155 -14.77 15.63 -5.82
C GLY A 155 -16.02 15.49 -6.68
N PRO A 156 -15.88 15.62 -8.01
CA PRO A 156 -17.02 15.44 -8.92
C PRO A 156 -17.64 14.04 -8.79
N ALA A 157 -18.95 13.90 -8.90
CA ALA A 157 -19.69 12.65 -8.78
C ALA A 157 -19.13 11.52 -9.68
N ALA A 158 -18.61 11.85 -10.87
CA ALA A 158 -17.98 10.88 -11.77
C ALA A 158 -16.72 10.21 -11.20
N TYR A 159 -16.13 10.78 -10.16
CA TYR A 159 -14.96 10.27 -9.46
C TYR A 159 -15.28 9.81 -8.04
N ALA A 160 -16.53 9.47 -7.75
CA ALA A 160 -16.91 8.92 -6.45
C ALA A 160 -16.25 7.54 -6.21
N PRO A 161 -16.03 7.13 -4.95
CA PRO A 161 -15.50 5.79 -4.63
C PRO A 161 -16.33 4.67 -5.27
N GLY A 162 -15.63 3.73 -5.93
CA GLY A 162 -16.25 2.60 -6.62
C GLY A 162 -16.72 1.48 -5.69
N ASP A 163 -17.38 0.47 -6.26
CA ASP A 163 -17.96 -0.64 -5.47
C ASP A 163 -16.91 -1.53 -4.81
N ARG A 164 -15.76 -1.75 -5.46
CA ARG A 164 -14.68 -2.58 -4.90
C ARG A 164 -14.19 -2.02 -3.56
N ILE A 165 -13.88 -0.72 -3.49
CA ILE A 165 -13.39 -0.14 -2.23
C ILE A 165 -14.47 -0.10 -1.15
N ARG A 166 -15.76 -0.02 -1.52
CA ARG A 166 -16.87 -0.11 -0.59
C ARG A 166 -16.96 -1.49 0.03
N ALA A 167 -16.79 -2.55 -0.77
CA ALA A 167 -16.75 -3.94 -0.30
C ALA A 167 -15.56 -4.19 0.62
N GLU A 168 -14.36 -3.76 0.24
CA GLU A 168 -13.15 -3.89 1.08
C GLU A 168 -13.29 -3.14 2.42
N LEU A 169 -13.92 -1.96 2.40
CA LEU A 169 -14.18 -1.22 3.63
C LEU A 169 -15.20 -1.94 4.53
N ASP A 170 -16.26 -2.50 3.95
CA ASP A 170 -17.27 -3.24 4.70
C ASP A 170 -16.70 -4.53 5.32
N ASP A 171 -15.82 -5.23 4.60
CA ASP A 171 -15.08 -6.39 5.12
C ASP A 171 -14.16 -6.01 6.29
N LEU A 172 -13.50 -4.85 6.21
CA LEU A 172 -12.58 -4.35 7.25
C LEU A 172 -13.33 -3.77 8.45
N SER A 173 -14.45 -3.10 8.22
CA SER A 173 -15.28 -2.41 9.23
C SER A 173 -16.76 -2.52 8.85
N PRO A 174 -17.45 -3.61 9.25
CA PRO A 174 -18.82 -3.89 8.84
C PRO A 174 -19.78 -2.74 9.09
N GLY A 175 -20.60 -2.42 8.09
CA GLY A 175 -21.56 -1.31 8.14
C GLY A 175 -20.96 0.08 7.88
N SER A 176 -19.65 0.16 7.60
CA SER A 176 -18.99 1.42 7.23
C SER A 176 -19.15 1.73 5.75
N SER A 177 -19.17 3.03 5.43
CA SER A 177 -19.17 3.51 4.04
C SER A 177 -18.27 4.73 3.89
N PRO A 178 -17.62 4.93 2.71
CA PRO A 178 -16.84 6.12 2.48
C PRO A 178 -17.69 7.39 2.59
N ARG A 179 -17.21 8.38 3.32
CA ARG A 179 -17.85 9.71 3.35
C ARG A 179 -17.42 10.48 2.10
N PHE A 180 -18.39 10.83 1.26
CA PHE A 180 -18.14 11.51 0.00
C PHE A 180 -19.06 12.73 -0.13
N ALA A 181 -18.50 13.84 -0.58
CA ALA A 181 -19.20 15.08 -0.89
C ALA A 181 -18.83 15.58 -2.29
N GLU A 182 -19.78 16.19 -3.00
CA GLU A 182 -19.51 16.82 -4.31
C GLU A 182 -18.92 18.23 -4.15
N ASP A 183 -19.29 18.94 -3.09
CA ASP A 183 -18.74 20.26 -2.78
C ASP A 183 -17.52 20.11 -1.84
N PRO A 184 -16.31 20.51 -2.30
CA PRO A 184 -15.10 20.47 -1.47
C PRO A 184 -15.20 21.27 -0.17
N ARG A 185 -16.05 22.29 -0.09
CA ARG A 185 -16.23 23.09 1.13
C ARG A 185 -16.84 22.28 2.26
N SER A 186 -17.80 21.39 1.93
CA SER A 186 -18.42 20.51 2.94
C SER A 186 -17.46 19.44 3.50
N ALA A 187 -16.30 19.24 2.88
CA ALA A 187 -15.29 18.31 3.40
C ALA A 187 -14.35 18.95 4.44
N VAL A 188 -14.31 20.29 4.50
CA VAL A 188 -13.39 21.04 5.39
C VAL A 188 -14.08 21.79 6.51
N GLU A 189 -15.41 21.85 6.50
CA GLU A 189 -16.25 22.36 7.59
C GLU A 189 -16.48 21.27 8.65
#